data_4c827287fbfd5538a22a6c9b09ed698f
#
_entry.id   4c827287fbfd5538a22a6c9b09ed698f
#
_cell.length_a   1.000
_cell.length_b   1.000
_cell.length_c   1.000
_cell.angle_alpha   90.00
_cell.angle_beta   90.00
_cell.angle_gamma   90.00
#
_symmetry.space_group_name_H-M   'P 1'
#
loop_
_entity.id
_entity.type
_entity.pdbx_description
1 polymer ?
#
loop_
_entity_poly.entity_id
_entity_poly.type
_entity_poly.pdbx_seq_one_letter_code
_entity_poly.pdbx_strand_id
1 'polypeptide(L)'
;MTVKSFQKLQRKRIIRVHQHSSKFNMQSNVSFLRRLGSITYDLLLVFSFVFFIAGIVILVNQKEPITNSLFFYLLTLPVIFSYFSISWVKGKQTLGMRAWKFEITQQDGENVTYKQSLIRLILAITSLAGIGFIFQFFNKYKLPLHDYYSKTYLTEIHK
;
A
#
# COMPACT_ATOMS: atom_id res chain seq x y z
N MET A 1 -20.56 35.88 17.01
CA MET A 1 -19.89 34.63 17.51
C MET A 1 -19.05 35.05 18.72
N THR A 2 -19.37 34.59 19.92
CA THR A 2 -18.72 35.04 21.14
C THR A 2 -17.35 34.42 21.29
N VAL A 3 -16.34 35.13 21.81
CA VAL A 3 -14.97 34.66 22.06
C VAL A 3 -14.96 33.33 22.80
N LYS A 4 -15.90 33.11 23.71
CA LYS A 4 -16.07 31.84 24.44
C LYS A 4 -16.44 30.65 23.53
N SER A 5 -17.23 30.85 22.47
CA SER A 5 -17.59 29.79 21.53
C SER A 5 -16.42 29.41 20.63
N PHE A 6 -15.60 30.40 20.24
CA PHE A 6 -14.39 30.16 19.47
C PHE A 6 -13.34 29.38 20.27
N GLN A 7 -13.09 29.74 21.51
CA GLN A 7 -12.17 29.00 22.40
C GLN A 7 -12.65 27.57 22.68
N LYS A 8 -13.96 27.34 22.81
CA LYS A 8 -14.54 25.99 22.99
C LYS A 8 -14.34 25.13 21.74
N LEU A 9 -14.44 25.71 20.55
CA LEU A 9 -14.16 25.01 19.28
C LEU A 9 -12.69 24.67 19.12
N GLN A 10 -11.78 25.59 19.47
CA GLN A 10 -10.34 25.34 19.46
C GLN A 10 -9.94 24.25 20.46
N ARG A 11 -10.45 24.28 21.67
CA ARG A 11 -10.22 23.20 22.66
C ARG A 11 -10.73 21.84 22.17
N LYS A 12 -11.93 21.77 21.57
CA LYS A 12 -12.45 20.53 20.98
C LYS A 12 -11.58 20.02 19.83
N ARG A 13 -11.02 20.94 19.02
CA ARG A 13 -10.11 20.59 17.92
C ARG A 13 -8.79 20.03 18.46
N ILE A 14 -8.19 20.72 19.44
CA ILE A 14 -6.93 20.28 20.09
C ILE A 14 -7.12 18.94 20.81
N ILE A 15 -8.21 18.74 21.53
CA ILE A 15 -8.52 17.46 22.20
C ILE A 15 -8.73 16.34 21.19
N ARG A 16 -9.39 16.61 20.04
CA ARG A 16 -9.61 15.64 18.97
C ARG A 16 -8.29 15.26 18.30
N VAL A 17 -7.42 16.23 18.05
CA VAL A 17 -6.08 16.01 17.51
C VAL A 17 -5.22 15.21 18.50
N HIS A 18 -5.26 15.54 19.80
CA HIS A 18 -4.52 14.80 20.83
C HIS A 18 -5.07 13.38 21.05
N GLN A 19 -6.38 13.18 21.02
CA GLN A 19 -6.98 11.84 21.10
C GLN A 19 -6.71 11.00 19.85
N HIS A 20 -6.56 11.62 18.67
CA HIS A 20 -6.14 10.93 17.45
C HIS A 20 -4.67 10.56 17.51
N SER A 21 -3.82 11.45 18.04
CA SER A 21 -2.37 11.23 18.21
C SER A 21 -2.04 10.16 19.27
N SER A 22 -2.82 10.08 20.36
CA SER A 22 -2.56 9.11 21.45
C SER A 22 -3.03 7.68 21.12
N LYS A 23 -3.88 7.49 20.11
CA LYS A 23 -4.33 6.16 19.66
C LYS A 23 -3.47 5.56 18.54
N PHE A 24 -2.54 6.33 17.99
CA PHE A 24 -1.70 5.82 16.91
C PHE A 24 -0.49 5.07 17.49
N ASN A 25 -0.73 3.84 17.90
CA ASN A 25 0.34 2.89 18.15
C ASN A 25 1.06 2.64 16.81
N MET A 26 2.35 2.98 16.71
CA MET A 26 3.19 2.74 15.52
C MET A 26 3.33 1.25 15.17
N GLN A 27 2.55 0.40 15.79
CA GLN A 27 2.56 -1.04 15.63
C GLN A 27 1.44 -1.43 14.67
N SER A 28 1.81 -2.05 13.57
CA SER A 28 0.80 -2.60 12.67
C SER A 28 0.10 -3.78 13.36
N ASN A 29 -1.20 -3.70 13.49
CA ASN A 29 -2.02 -4.74 14.13
C ASN A 29 -2.33 -5.92 13.19
N VAL A 30 -1.96 -5.81 11.91
CA VAL A 30 -2.27 -6.83 10.89
C VAL A 30 -1.30 -8.00 11.01
N SER A 31 -1.83 -9.21 11.20
CA SER A 31 -1.03 -10.42 11.31
C SER A 31 -0.25 -10.72 10.02
N PHE A 32 0.89 -11.40 10.16
CA PHE A 32 1.75 -11.78 9.04
C PHE A 32 1.00 -12.60 7.98
N LEU A 33 0.18 -13.57 8.40
CA LEU A 33 -0.60 -14.42 7.48
C LEU A 33 -1.61 -13.61 6.65
N ARG A 34 -2.26 -12.63 7.24
CA ARG A 34 -3.17 -11.73 6.50
C ARG A 34 -2.44 -10.90 5.45
N ARG A 35 -1.24 -10.42 5.77
CA ARG A 35 -0.39 -9.70 4.80
C ARG A 35 0.03 -10.61 3.67
N LEU A 36 0.48 -11.82 3.98
CA LEU A 36 0.90 -12.80 2.99
C LEU A 36 -0.27 -13.18 2.06
N GLY A 37 -1.45 -13.47 2.63
CA GLY A 37 -2.66 -13.76 1.85
C GLY A 37 -3.08 -12.61 0.93
N SER A 38 -2.99 -11.36 1.41
CA SER A 38 -3.26 -10.18 0.58
C SER A 38 -2.26 -10.04 -0.57
N ILE A 39 -0.96 -10.20 -0.29
CA ILE A 39 0.09 -10.13 -1.31
C ILE A 39 -0.12 -11.22 -2.37
N THR A 40 -0.40 -12.46 -1.96
CA THR A 40 -0.66 -13.56 -2.89
C THR A 40 -1.85 -13.25 -3.79
N TYR A 41 -2.94 -12.72 -3.22
CA TYR A 41 -4.11 -12.31 -3.99
C TYR A 41 -3.77 -11.22 -5.02
N ASP A 42 -3.06 -10.18 -4.60
CA ASP A 42 -2.65 -9.08 -5.49
C ASP A 42 -1.69 -9.57 -6.58
N LEU A 43 -0.76 -10.49 -6.26
CA LEU A 43 0.15 -11.09 -7.24
C LEU A 43 -0.58 -11.91 -8.29
N LEU A 44 -1.56 -12.72 -7.90
CA LEU A 44 -2.39 -13.48 -8.85
C LEU A 44 -3.17 -12.54 -9.78
N LEU A 45 -3.69 -11.43 -9.24
CA LEU A 45 -4.41 -10.44 -10.02
C LEU A 45 -3.48 -9.73 -11.01
N VAL A 46 -2.33 -9.26 -10.55
CA VAL A 46 -1.30 -8.62 -11.39
C VAL A 46 -0.83 -9.58 -12.47
N PHE A 47 -0.54 -10.85 -12.12
CA PHE A 47 -0.16 -11.87 -13.07
C PHE A 47 -1.23 -12.05 -14.17
N SER A 48 -2.50 -12.17 -13.78
CA SER A 48 -3.60 -12.29 -14.72
C SER A 48 -3.69 -11.08 -15.67
N PHE A 49 -3.48 -9.89 -15.15
CA PHE A 49 -3.49 -8.65 -15.93
C PHE A 49 -2.34 -8.58 -16.93
N VAL A 50 -1.13 -8.92 -16.49
CA VAL A 50 0.08 -8.97 -17.34
C VAL A 50 -0.09 -10.03 -18.44
N PHE A 51 -0.62 -11.19 -18.07
CA PHE A 51 -0.91 -12.26 -19.04
C PHE A 51 -1.94 -11.83 -20.09
N PHE A 52 -2.99 -11.12 -19.67
CA PHE A 52 -3.98 -10.56 -20.59
C PHE A 52 -3.38 -9.53 -21.55
N ILE A 53 -2.53 -8.62 -21.05
CA ILE A 53 -1.82 -7.65 -21.89
C ILE A 53 -0.89 -8.37 -22.88
N ALA A 54 -0.14 -9.37 -22.43
CA ALA A 54 0.70 -10.17 -23.31
C ALA A 54 -0.11 -10.84 -24.44
N GLY A 55 -1.26 -11.39 -24.12
CA GLY A 55 -2.18 -11.96 -25.09
C GLY A 55 -2.62 -10.94 -26.16
N ILE A 56 -3.00 -9.73 -25.76
CA ILE A 56 -3.37 -8.66 -26.67
C ILE A 56 -2.20 -8.29 -27.59
N VAL A 57 -1.01 -8.13 -27.02
CA VAL A 57 0.20 -7.76 -27.81
C VAL A 57 0.52 -8.83 -28.84
N ILE A 58 0.44 -10.11 -28.49
CA ILE A 58 0.65 -11.22 -29.43
C ILE A 58 -0.39 -11.24 -30.56
N LEU A 59 -1.66 -10.97 -30.23
CA LEU A 59 -2.72 -10.90 -31.21
C LEU A 59 -2.53 -9.75 -32.22
N VAL A 60 -2.13 -8.57 -31.71
CA VAL A 60 -1.87 -7.37 -32.53
C VAL A 60 -0.63 -7.55 -33.42
N ASN A 61 0.40 -8.21 -32.90
CA ASN A 61 1.63 -8.52 -33.66
C ASN A 61 1.48 -9.74 -34.59
N GLN A 62 0.26 -10.11 -35.00
CA GLN A 62 0.02 -11.21 -35.93
C GLN A 62 0.60 -12.55 -35.46
N LYS A 63 0.56 -12.79 -34.15
CA LYS A 63 1.09 -13.97 -33.46
C LYS A 63 2.63 -14.11 -33.48
N GLU A 64 3.35 -13.08 -33.91
CA GLU A 64 4.80 -13.04 -33.73
C GLU A 64 5.18 -12.98 -32.25
N PRO A 65 6.23 -13.68 -31.84
CA PRO A 65 6.68 -13.63 -30.45
C PRO A 65 7.13 -12.21 -30.05
N ILE A 66 6.94 -11.86 -28.79
CA ILE A 66 7.40 -10.59 -28.25
C ILE A 66 8.93 -10.64 -28.15
N THR A 67 9.61 -10.28 -29.25
CA THR A 67 11.07 -10.32 -29.35
C THR A 67 11.74 -9.17 -28.60
N ASN A 68 11.02 -8.04 -28.43
CA ASN A 68 11.54 -6.89 -27.72
C ASN A 68 11.05 -6.87 -26.27
N SER A 69 11.83 -7.48 -25.39
CA SER A 69 11.53 -7.52 -23.95
C SER A 69 11.47 -6.13 -23.32
N LEU A 70 12.23 -5.15 -23.81
CA LEU A 70 12.19 -3.78 -23.31
C LEU A 70 10.81 -3.14 -23.54
N PHE A 71 10.23 -3.31 -24.72
CA PHE A 71 8.89 -2.80 -25.04
C PHE A 71 7.83 -3.41 -24.11
N PHE A 72 7.93 -4.71 -23.84
CA PHE A 72 7.02 -5.39 -22.93
C PHE A 72 7.12 -4.86 -21.48
N TYR A 73 8.34 -4.64 -20.98
CA TYR A 73 8.55 -4.05 -19.65
C TYR A 73 8.05 -2.60 -19.58
N LEU A 74 8.30 -1.78 -20.60
CA LEU A 74 7.79 -0.40 -20.66
C LEU A 74 6.26 -0.33 -20.66
N LEU A 75 5.60 -1.37 -21.15
CA LEU A 75 4.13 -1.46 -21.11
C LEU A 75 3.60 -1.97 -19.78
N THR A 76 4.22 -2.99 -19.19
CA THR A 76 3.71 -3.68 -18.01
C THR A 76 4.04 -2.99 -16.69
N LEU A 77 5.25 -2.45 -16.55
CA LEU A 77 5.67 -1.77 -15.31
C LEU A 77 4.80 -0.56 -14.93
N PRO A 78 4.43 0.35 -15.86
CA PRO A 78 3.51 1.44 -15.53
C PRO A 78 2.12 0.97 -15.11
N VAL A 79 1.63 -0.13 -15.68
CA VAL A 79 0.33 -0.71 -15.31
C VAL A 79 0.38 -1.24 -13.88
N ILE A 80 1.41 -2.00 -13.53
CA ILE A 80 1.61 -2.52 -12.18
C ILE A 80 1.72 -1.36 -11.18
N PHE A 81 2.58 -0.37 -11.49
CA PHE A 81 2.76 0.80 -10.65
C PHE A 81 1.45 1.58 -10.45
N SER A 82 0.69 1.78 -11.53
CA SER A 82 -0.60 2.49 -11.48
C SER A 82 -1.62 1.74 -10.62
N TYR A 83 -1.69 0.42 -10.74
CA TYR A 83 -2.59 -0.40 -9.93
C TYR A 83 -2.34 -0.19 -8.42
N PHE A 84 -1.09 -0.38 -7.98
CA PHE A 84 -0.76 -0.23 -6.57
C PHE A 84 -0.88 1.22 -6.09
N SER A 85 -0.36 2.18 -6.86
CA SER A 85 -0.37 3.60 -6.47
C SER A 85 -1.78 4.16 -6.36
N ILE A 86 -2.64 3.91 -7.34
CA ILE A 86 -4.03 4.37 -7.30
C ILE A 86 -4.78 3.71 -6.15
N SER A 87 -4.59 2.40 -5.95
CA SER A 87 -5.21 1.63 -4.88
C SER A 87 -4.84 2.16 -3.49
N TRP A 88 -3.56 2.47 -3.25
CA TRP A 88 -3.10 2.98 -1.96
C TRP A 88 -3.44 4.46 -1.74
N VAL A 89 -3.25 5.31 -2.76
CA VAL A 89 -3.44 6.77 -2.60
C VAL A 89 -4.92 7.14 -2.55
N LYS A 90 -5.75 6.56 -3.42
CA LYS A 90 -7.18 6.88 -3.48
C LYS A 90 -8.05 5.92 -2.66
N GLY A 91 -7.71 4.63 -2.69
CA GLY A 91 -8.54 3.57 -2.09
C GLY A 91 -8.11 3.17 -0.68
N LYS A 92 -6.93 3.57 -0.19
CA LYS A 92 -6.31 3.08 1.05
C LYS A 92 -6.12 1.55 1.09
N GLN A 93 -6.49 0.85 0.04
CA GLN A 93 -6.50 -0.62 -0.02
C GLN A 93 -6.25 -1.10 -1.43
N THR A 94 -5.49 -2.19 -1.59
CA THR A 94 -5.54 -3.00 -2.80
C THR A 94 -6.75 -3.95 -2.73
N LEU A 95 -7.02 -4.67 -3.81
CA LEU A 95 -8.07 -5.69 -3.81
C LEU A 95 -7.75 -6.83 -2.84
N GLY A 96 -6.48 -7.25 -2.75
CA GLY A 96 -6.03 -8.19 -1.75
C GLY A 96 -6.22 -7.69 -0.32
N MET A 97 -5.81 -6.45 -0.02
CA MET A 97 -5.99 -5.84 1.30
C MET A 97 -7.48 -5.74 1.68
N ARG A 98 -8.34 -5.43 0.72
CA ARG A 98 -9.80 -5.36 0.91
C ARG A 98 -10.39 -6.72 1.26
N ALA A 99 -9.96 -7.79 0.57
CA ALA A 99 -10.40 -9.15 0.87
C ALA A 99 -10.01 -9.59 2.30
N TRP A 100 -8.84 -9.15 2.79
CA TRP A 100 -8.32 -9.45 4.11
C TRP A 100 -8.66 -8.40 5.19
N LYS A 101 -9.51 -7.40 4.87
CA LYS A 101 -10.08 -6.39 5.79
C LYS A 101 -9.03 -5.57 6.54
N PHE A 102 -8.07 -5.01 5.84
CA PHE A 102 -7.14 -4.03 6.40
C PHE A 102 -6.84 -2.93 5.39
N GLU A 103 -6.37 -1.81 5.86
CA GLU A 103 -6.04 -0.63 5.06
C GLU A 103 -4.65 -0.09 5.36
N ILE A 104 -4.16 0.77 4.47
CA ILE A 104 -2.90 1.48 4.61
C ILE A 104 -3.16 2.97 4.85
N THR A 105 -2.47 3.53 5.84
CA THR A 105 -2.55 4.95 6.17
C THR A 105 -1.17 5.49 6.53
N GLN A 106 -1.03 6.81 6.54
CA GLN A 106 0.10 7.48 7.18
C GLN A 106 -0.06 7.49 8.71
N GLN A 107 0.98 7.96 9.41
CA GLN A 107 0.98 8.02 10.88
C GLN A 107 -0.11 8.95 11.44
N ASP A 108 -0.49 9.97 10.70
CA ASP A 108 -1.56 10.93 11.04
C ASP A 108 -2.96 10.47 10.62
N GLY A 109 -3.08 9.29 10.00
CA GLY A 109 -4.33 8.74 9.46
C GLY A 109 -4.70 9.25 8.07
N GLU A 110 -3.87 10.11 7.48
CA GLU A 110 -4.07 10.63 6.13
C GLU A 110 -3.80 9.57 5.05
N ASN A 111 -4.20 9.89 3.83
CA ASN A 111 -3.96 9.02 2.68
C ASN A 111 -2.47 8.97 2.34
N VAL A 112 -2.01 7.81 1.88
CA VAL A 112 -0.64 7.63 1.39
C VAL A 112 -0.40 8.53 0.18
N THR A 113 0.76 9.18 0.11
CA THR A 113 1.15 10.00 -1.04
C THR A 113 1.74 9.14 -2.17
N TYR A 114 1.76 9.67 -3.39
CA TYR A 114 2.39 8.98 -4.54
C TYR A 114 3.88 8.70 -4.32
N LYS A 115 4.61 9.60 -3.64
CA LYS A 115 6.03 9.39 -3.29
C LYS A 115 6.20 8.21 -2.34
N GLN A 116 5.38 8.13 -1.30
CA GLN A 116 5.38 7.00 -0.36
C GLN A 116 5.00 5.69 -1.03
N SER A 117 4.01 5.73 -1.94
CA SER A 117 3.60 4.58 -2.75
C SER A 117 4.76 4.05 -3.61
N LEU A 118 5.53 4.94 -4.26
CA LEU A 118 6.68 4.56 -5.06
C LEU A 118 7.79 3.92 -4.20
N ILE A 119 8.16 4.56 -3.10
CA ILE A 119 9.15 4.02 -2.15
C ILE A 119 8.71 2.64 -1.65
N ARG A 120 7.42 2.52 -1.27
CA ARG A 120 6.84 1.27 -0.81
C ARG A 120 6.93 0.17 -1.85
N LEU A 121 6.59 0.47 -3.12
CA LEU A 121 6.61 -0.51 -4.19
C LEU A 121 8.04 -1.00 -4.48
N ILE A 122 9.01 -0.09 -4.57
CA ILE A 122 10.42 -0.45 -4.77
C ILE A 122 10.93 -1.35 -3.63
N LEU A 123 10.63 -0.97 -2.38
CA LEU A 123 11.05 -1.75 -1.22
C LEU A 123 10.23 -3.04 -1.02
N ALA A 124 9.01 -3.12 -1.57
CA ALA A 124 8.22 -4.34 -1.56
C ALA A 124 8.87 -5.47 -2.36
N ILE A 125 9.62 -5.15 -3.42
CA ILE A 125 10.37 -6.13 -4.20
C ILE A 125 11.43 -6.82 -3.31
N THR A 126 12.13 -6.06 -2.47
CA THR A 126 13.09 -6.64 -1.49
C THR A 126 12.39 -7.45 -0.40
N SER A 127 11.16 -7.08 -0.05
CA SER A 127 10.34 -7.81 0.92
C SER A 127 9.83 -9.14 0.36
N LEU A 128 9.52 -9.21 -0.93
CA LEU A 128 9.16 -10.46 -1.62
C LEU A 128 10.31 -11.47 -1.59
N ALA A 129 11.56 -11.01 -1.63
CA ALA A 129 12.75 -11.85 -1.44
C ALA A 129 12.94 -12.35 0.01
N GLY A 130 11.99 -12.07 0.92
CA GLY A 130 12.04 -12.47 2.34
C GLY A 130 12.81 -11.51 3.24
N ILE A 131 13.77 -10.77 2.72
CA ILE A 131 14.66 -9.88 3.51
C ILE A 131 13.87 -8.79 4.23
N GLY A 132 12.89 -8.19 3.56
CA GLY A 132 12.08 -7.12 4.14
C GLY A 132 11.15 -7.59 5.26
N PHE A 133 10.76 -8.87 5.27
CA PHE A 133 9.99 -9.45 6.38
C PHE A 133 10.88 -9.86 7.55
N ILE A 134 12.11 -10.33 7.28
CA ILE A 134 13.10 -10.62 8.33
C ILE A 134 13.41 -9.36 9.12
N PHE A 135 13.51 -8.19 8.47
CA PHE A 135 13.71 -6.89 9.12
C PHE A 135 12.65 -6.58 10.19
N GLN A 136 11.43 -7.06 10.04
CA GLN A 136 10.34 -6.88 11.02
C GLN A 136 10.70 -7.46 12.40
N PHE A 137 11.47 -8.54 12.47
CA PHE A 137 11.85 -9.19 13.74
C PHE A 137 12.93 -8.42 14.48
N PHE A 138 13.79 -7.67 13.78
CA PHE A 138 14.87 -6.88 14.36
C PHE A 138 14.49 -5.44 14.67
N ASN A 139 13.36 -4.95 14.17
CA ASN A 139 12.94 -3.58 14.30
C ASN A 139 12.03 -3.40 15.54
N LYS A 140 12.28 -2.34 16.33
CA LYS A 140 11.52 -1.98 17.53
C LYS A 140 10.01 -1.86 17.28
N TYR A 141 9.61 -1.43 16.09
CA TYR A 141 8.21 -1.22 15.71
C TYR A 141 7.55 -2.44 15.08
N LYS A 142 8.29 -3.54 14.89
CA LYS A 142 7.82 -4.76 14.22
C LYS A 142 7.19 -4.51 12.83
N LEU A 143 7.73 -3.51 12.12
CA LEU A 143 7.29 -3.13 10.77
C LEU A 143 8.21 -3.76 9.72
N PRO A 144 7.66 -4.26 8.60
CA PRO A 144 8.47 -4.64 7.44
C PRO A 144 9.25 -3.44 6.88
N LEU A 145 10.32 -3.70 6.14
CA LEU A 145 11.21 -2.68 5.59
C LEU A 145 10.45 -1.61 4.79
N HIS A 146 9.55 -2.03 3.90
CA HIS A 146 8.77 -1.15 3.06
C HIS A 146 7.80 -0.25 3.86
N ASP A 147 7.21 -0.74 4.94
CA ASP A 147 6.35 0.05 5.83
C ASP A 147 7.15 1.07 6.61
N TYR A 148 8.31 0.66 7.12
CA TYR A 148 9.18 1.51 7.93
C TYR A 148 9.70 2.73 7.15
N TYR A 149 10.28 2.51 5.95
CA TYR A 149 10.87 3.59 5.16
C TYR A 149 9.82 4.47 4.46
N SER A 150 8.68 3.92 4.07
CA SER A 150 7.58 4.71 3.48
C SER A 150 6.76 5.47 4.53
N LYS A 151 7.01 5.24 5.83
CA LYS A 151 6.23 5.82 6.96
C LYS A 151 4.74 5.55 6.82
N THR A 152 4.39 4.35 6.38
CA THR A 152 3.02 3.88 6.20
C THR A 152 2.74 2.71 7.12
N TYR A 153 1.49 2.57 7.54
CA TYR A 153 1.08 1.60 8.54
C TYR A 153 -0.15 0.84 8.05
N LEU A 154 -0.24 -0.43 8.42
CA LEU A 154 -1.40 -1.26 8.13
C LEU A 154 -2.31 -1.32 9.36
N THR A 155 -3.59 -1.03 9.15
CA THR A 155 -4.61 -1.01 10.22
C THR A 155 -5.74 -1.96 9.87
N GLU A 156 -6.21 -2.76 10.82
CA GLU A 156 -7.38 -3.61 10.64
C GLU A 156 -8.67 -2.78 10.59
N ILE A 157 -9.56 -3.16 9.70
CA ILE A 157 -10.91 -2.58 9.64
C ILE A 157 -11.82 -3.44 10.49
N HIS A 158 -12.19 -2.93 11.65
CA HIS A 158 -13.25 -3.49 12.46
C HIS A 158 -14.59 -2.93 11.97
N LYS A 159 -15.41 -3.78 11.36
CA LYS A 159 -16.84 -3.50 11.15
C LYS A 159 -17.65 -4.08 12.28
#